data_3652e0707c73ee971911ce1de3d47ab1
#
_entry.id   3652e0707c73ee971911ce1de3d47ab1
#
_cell.length_a   1.000
_cell.length_b   1.000
_cell.length_c   1.000
_cell.angle_alpha   90.00
_cell.angle_beta   90.00
_cell.angle_gamma   90.00
#
_symmetry.space_group_name_H-M   'P 1'
#
loop_
_entity.id
_entity.type
_entity.pdbx_description
1 polymer ?
#
loop_
_entity_poly.entity_id
_entity_poly.type
_entity_poly.pdbx_seq_one_letter_code
_entity_poly.pdbx_strand_id
1 'polypeptide(L)'
;LTPHYRHGMFDFDLDAINQAYEVMYAEAEKIGVMLYLGCEYHVDSGITHRLKSGRCLTMAGSDYVLAEYKYTSNYAAIRGSINELQANGYTPIIAHAERYEVFIRDTGLLDDCRSMGAMIQINADSVIGKEGLRTKSLCKKILKADLADIVASDSHNMKDRRSHMKEAYMYVSKKYGDNRAKRLFETNPGKILDVCQETDVEDC
;
A
#
# COMPACT_ATOMS: atom_id res chain seq x y z
N LEU A 1 -0.46 -9.76 -2.97
CA LEU A 1 -0.79 -10.30 -1.65
C LEU A 1 0.15 -9.70 -0.62
N THR A 2 -0.38 -9.12 0.48
CA THR A 2 0.40 -8.37 1.47
C THR A 2 0.05 -8.79 2.90
N PRO A 3 0.48 -10.01 3.33
CA PRO A 3 0.27 -10.42 4.71
C PRO A 3 0.92 -9.42 5.67
N HIS A 4 0.29 -9.24 6.85
CA HIS A 4 0.81 -8.35 7.86
C HIS A 4 2.10 -8.88 8.49
N TYR A 5 3.07 -8.00 8.65
CA TYR A 5 4.23 -8.22 9.50
C TYR A 5 4.23 -7.21 10.64
N ARG A 6 4.18 -7.69 11.88
CA ARG A 6 4.31 -6.87 13.08
C ARG A 6 5.20 -7.57 14.08
N HIS A 7 6.39 -7.06 14.25
CA HIS A 7 7.40 -7.68 15.12
C HIS A 7 6.86 -7.96 16.53
N GLY A 8 7.08 -9.19 17.01
CA GLY A 8 6.60 -9.65 18.31
C GLY A 8 5.09 -9.94 18.41
N MET A 9 4.32 -9.75 17.30
CA MET A 9 2.89 -10.06 17.28
C MET A 9 2.50 -10.90 16.06
N PHE A 10 2.99 -10.55 14.89
CA PHE A 10 2.76 -11.22 13.61
C PHE A 10 4.11 -11.41 12.89
N ASP A 11 5.08 -11.99 13.59
CA ASP A 11 6.26 -12.51 12.92
C ASP A 11 5.82 -13.74 12.14
N PHE A 12 5.95 -13.68 10.83
CA PHE A 12 5.51 -14.76 9.98
C PHE A 12 6.68 -15.67 9.58
N ASP A 13 6.36 -16.95 9.47
CA ASP A 13 7.23 -17.93 8.86
C ASP A 13 7.22 -17.70 7.34
N LEU A 14 8.34 -17.23 6.78
CA LEU A 14 8.46 -16.97 5.35
C LEU A 14 8.26 -18.23 4.51
N ASP A 15 8.67 -19.40 4.99
CA ASP A 15 8.50 -20.66 4.28
C ASP A 15 7.02 -21.03 4.18
N ALA A 16 6.27 -20.85 5.26
CA ALA A 16 4.83 -21.07 5.27
C ALA A 16 4.09 -20.08 4.35
N ILE A 17 4.51 -18.80 4.32
CA ILE A 17 3.94 -17.77 3.42
C ILE A 17 4.24 -18.11 1.98
N ASN A 18 5.48 -18.49 1.64
CA ASN A 18 5.85 -18.86 0.29
C ASN A 18 5.07 -20.09 -0.18
N GLN A 19 4.93 -21.12 0.66
CA GLN A 19 4.10 -22.30 0.33
C GLN A 19 2.64 -21.93 0.06
N ALA A 20 2.04 -21.07 0.89
CA ALA A 20 0.68 -20.59 0.67
C ALA A 20 0.56 -19.75 -0.59
N TYR A 21 1.56 -18.93 -0.89
CA TYR A 21 1.62 -18.15 -2.12
C TYR A 21 1.67 -19.01 -3.36
N GLU A 22 2.51 -20.06 -3.40
CA GLU A 22 2.61 -20.99 -4.53
C GLU A 22 1.27 -21.68 -4.83
N VAL A 23 0.54 -22.11 -3.78
CA VAL A 23 -0.79 -22.69 -3.94
C VAL A 23 -1.77 -21.67 -4.54
N MET A 24 -1.78 -20.44 -4.04
CA MET A 24 -2.66 -19.39 -4.56
C MET A 24 -2.27 -18.96 -5.98
N TYR A 25 -0.98 -18.90 -6.28
CA TYR A 25 -0.48 -18.55 -7.60
C TYR A 25 -0.94 -19.55 -8.65
N ALA A 26 -0.80 -20.87 -8.36
CA ALA A 26 -1.24 -21.93 -9.26
C ALA A 26 -2.76 -21.89 -9.54
N GLU A 27 -3.58 -21.49 -8.57
CA GLU A 27 -5.03 -21.33 -8.78
C GLU A 27 -5.35 -20.04 -9.57
N ALA A 28 -4.64 -18.96 -9.31
CA ALA A 28 -4.84 -17.69 -10.00
C ALA A 28 -4.42 -17.79 -11.49
N GLU A 29 -3.33 -18.50 -11.79
CA GLU A 29 -2.87 -18.74 -13.16
C GLU A 29 -3.94 -19.45 -14.02
N LYS A 30 -4.69 -20.40 -13.47
CA LYS A 30 -5.78 -21.10 -14.17
C LYS A 30 -6.90 -20.16 -14.66
N ILE A 31 -7.05 -19.02 -14.04
CA ILE A 31 -8.05 -18.00 -14.38
C ILE A 31 -7.43 -16.74 -14.99
N GLY A 32 -6.14 -16.79 -15.36
CA GLY A 32 -5.42 -15.69 -16.02
C GLY A 32 -5.15 -14.48 -15.11
N VAL A 33 -5.04 -14.69 -13.79
CA VAL A 33 -4.71 -13.64 -12.82
C VAL A 33 -3.26 -13.81 -12.36
N MET A 34 -2.44 -12.78 -12.55
CA MET A 34 -1.09 -12.74 -12.01
C MET A 34 -1.15 -12.29 -10.54
N LEU A 35 -0.46 -13.01 -9.67
CA LEU A 35 -0.29 -12.66 -8.27
C LEU A 35 1.14 -12.26 -7.99
N TYR A 36 1.29 -11.30 -7.10
CA TYR A 36 2.58 -10.86 -6.57
C TYR A 36 2.54 -10.88 -5.05
N LEU A 37 3.67 -11.27 -4.44
CA LEU A 37 3.80 -11.31 -2.99
C LEU A 37 4.49 -10.04 -2.51
N GLY A 38 4.08 -9.54 -1.36
CA GLY A 38 4.66 -8.44 -0.63
C GLY A 38 4.37 -8.59 0.85
N CYS A 39 4.47 -7.51 1.60
CA CYS A 39 4.19 -7.48 3.03
C CYS A 39 3.65 -6.11 3.41
N GLU A 40 2.60 -6.06 4.25
CA GLU A 40 2.22 -4.84 4.95
C GLU A 40 2.96 -4.79 6.29
N TYR A 41 3.97 -3.93 6.33
CA TYR A 41 4.87 -3.83 7.48
C TYR A 41 4.40 -2.80 8.49
N HIS A 42 4.12 -3.22 9.73
CA HIS A 42 3.89 -2.28 10.83
C HIS A 42 5.20 -1.67 11.28
N VAL A 43 5.42 -0.40 10.95
CA VAL A 43 6.70 0.32 11.09
C VAL A 43 7.18 0.38 12.54
N ASP A 44 8.43 -0.02 12.74
CA ASP A 44 9.22 0.11 13.95
C ASP A 44 10.67 0.49 13.63
N SER A 45 11.50 0.70 14.65
CA SER A 45 12.91 1.09 14.50
C SER A 45 13.81 0.02 13.85
N GLY A 46 13.30 -1.17 13.56
CA GLY A 46 14.06 -2.27 12.96
C GLY A 46 13.71 -2.57 11.50
N ILE A 47 12.84 -1.77 10.87
CA ILE A 47 12.31 -2.06 9.54
C ILE A 47 13.42 -2.27 8.50
N THR A 48 14.36 -1.35 8.39
CA THR A 48 15.44 -1.41 7.39
C THR A 48 16.36 -2.61 7.59
N HIS A 49 16.66 -2.97 8.85
CA HIS A 49 17.42 -4.17 9.13
C HIS A 49 16.70 -5.44 8.70
N ARG A 50 15.37 -5.54 8.93
CA ARG A 50 14.59 -6.73 8.55
C ARG A 50 14.41 -6.83 7.03
N LEU A 51 14.22 -5.72 6.33
CA LEU A 51 14.20 -5.67 4.87
C LEU A 51 15.53 -6.18 4.29
N LYS A 52 16.66 -5.62 4.73
CA LYS A 52 18.00 -6.02 4.27
C LYS A 52 18.36 -7.47 4.60
N SER A 53 17.83 -8.02 5.68
CA SER A 53 18.07 -9.41 6.07
C SER A 53 17.06 -10.40 5.46
N GLY A 54 16.16 -9.95 4.60
CA GLY A 54 15.13 -10.78 3.99
C GLY A 54 14.06 -11.32 4.95
N ARG A 55 13.97 -10.75 6.16
CA ARG A 55 12.99 -11.18 7.17
C ARG A 55 11.58 -10.61 6.94
N CYS A 56 11.45 -9.61 6.10
CA CYS A 56 10.18 -9.14 5.58
C CYS A 56 10.33 -8.77 4.12
N LEU A 57 9.22 -8.79 3.40
CA LEU A 57 9.19 -8.66 1.96
C LEU A 57 8.90 -7.22 1.54
N THR A 58 9.54 -6.79 0.47
CA THR A 58 9.11 -5.60 -0.29
C THR A 58 7.91 -5.94 -1.18
N MET A 59 7.28 -4.96 -1.77
CA MET A 59 6.15 -5.17 -2.70
C MET A 59 6.66 -5.81 -4.00
N ALA A 60 6.27 -7.04 -4.26
CA ALA A 60 6.62 -7.78 -5.46
C ALA A 60 8.15 -7.92 -5.70
N GLY A 61 8.98 -7.91 -4.67
CA GLY A 61 10.45 -7.94 -4.81
C GLY A 61 11.09 -6.60 -5.24
N SER A 62 10.29 -5.54 -5.46
CA SER A 62 10.78 -4.21 -5.82
C SER A 62 11.40 -3.45 -4.63
N ASP A 63 11.76 -2.19 -4.82
CA ASP A 63 12.18 -1.29 -3.74
C ASP A 63 11.03 -0.65 -2.96
N TYR A 64 9.77 -0.93 -3.33
CA TYR A 64 8.60 -0.39 -2.65
C TYR A 64 8.25 -1.15 -1.36
N VAL A 65 7.96 -0.41 -0.29
CA VAL A 65 7.62 -0.94 1.04
C VAL A 65 6.25 -0.42 1.47
N LEU A 66 5.27 -1.31 1.67
CA LEU A 66 3.96 -0.93 2.20
C LEU A 66 4.07 -0.77 3.72
N ALA A 67 4.01 0.48 4.18
CA ALA A 67 4.27 0.89 5.54
C ALA A 67 2.97 1.25 6.28
N GLU A 68 2.64 0.46 7.31
CA GLU A 68 1.55 0.72 8.24
C GLU A 68 2.06 1.38 9.52
N TYR A 69 1.30 2.32 10.09
CA TYR A 69 1.60 2.99 11.35
C TYR A 69 0.47 2.79 12.36
N LYS A 70 0.73 3.08 13.63
CA LYS A 70 -0.36 3.23 14.62
C LYS A 70 -1.24 4.40 14.22
N TYR A 71 -2.54 4.28 14.34
CA TYR A 71 -3.49 5.35 13.98
C TYR A 71 -3.21 6.67 14.71
N THR A 72 -2.64 6.58 15.91
CA THR A 72 -2.25 7.71 16.76
C THR A 72 -0.80 8.16 16.55
N SER A 73 -0.07 7.61 15.58
CA SER A 73 1.32 8.03 15.30
C SER A 73 1.37 9.52 15.00
N ASN A 74 2.36 10.20 15.58
CA ASN A 74 2.59 11.60 15.27
C ASN A 74 3.36 11.75 13.93
N TYR A 75 3.28 12.94 13.36
CA TYR A 75 3.91 13.23 12.07
C TYR A 75 5.44 13.05 12.09
N ALA A 76 6.10 13.39 13.19
CA ALA A 76 7.56 13.25 13.29
C ALA A 76 8.02 11.78 13.18
N ALA A 77 7.25 10.84 13.75
CA ALA A 77 7.54 9.41 13.63
C ALA A 77 7.37 8.92 12.18
N ILE A 78 6.28 9.32 11.51
CA ILE A 78 6.03 8.97 10.09
C ILE A 78 7.14 9.56 9.21
N ARG A 79 7.44 10.83 9.37
CA ARG A 79 8.52 11.52 8.65
C ARG A 79 9.88 10.86 8.86
N GLY A 80 10.19 10.47 10.10
CA GLY A 80 11.43 9.79 10.46
C GLY A 80 11.60 8.46 9.72
N SER A 81 10.53 7.66 9.65
CA SER A 81 10.58 6.38 8.94
C SER A 81 10.64 6.54 7.42
N ILE A 82 9.97 7.56 6.84
CA ILE A 82 10.11 7.87 5.41
C ILE A 82 11.58 8.17 5.09
N ASN A 83 12.23 9.06 5.87
CA ASN A 83 13.64 9.40 5.67
C ASN A 83 14.55 8.17 5.83
N GLU A 84 14.28 7.31 6.82
CA GLU A 84 15.04 6.09 7.06
C GLU A 84 14.94 5.13 5.88
N LEU A 85 13.74 4.87 5.37
CA LEU A 85 13.50 3.99 4.22
C LEU A 85 14.17 4.56 2.96
N GLN A 86 13.96 5.83 2.65
CA GLN A 86 14.57 6.52 1.50
C GLN A 86 16.10 6.49 1.54
N ALA A 87 16.70 6.77 2.71
CA ALA A 87 18.15 6.72 2.89
C ALA A 87 18.74 5.31 2.70
N ASN A 88 17.91 4.27 2.75
CA ASN A 88 18.30 2.88 2.52
C ASN A 88 17.85 2.31 1.16
N GLY A 89 17.40 3.19 0.23
CA GLY A 89 17.04 2.82 -1.13
C GLY A 89 15.61 2.29 -1.29
N TYR A 90 14.75 2.42 -0.28
CA TYR A 90 13.37 1.97 -0.35
C TYR A 90 12.40 3.14 -0.56
N THR A 91 11.35 2.91 -1.33
CA THR A 91 10.25 3.85 -1.55
C THR A 91 9.05 3.46 -0.67
N PRO A 92 8.72 4.22 0.39
CA PRO A 92 7.60 3.89 1.25
C PRO A 92 6.26 4.19 0.58
N ILE A 93 5.31 3.26 0.71
CA ILE A 93 3.89 3.45 0.43
C ILE A 93 3.18 3.54 1.78
N ILE A 94 2.61 4.70 2.12
CA ILE A 94 1.84 4.85 3.36
C ILE A 94 0.49 4.16 3.17
N ALA A 95 0.29 3.04 3.86
CA ALA A 95 -0.93 2.24 3.80
C ALA A 95 -2.11 3.00 4.40
N HIS A 96 -3.31 2.88 3.80
CA HIS A 96 -4.59 3.44 4.28
C HIS A 96 -4.47 4.78 5.04
N ALA A 97 -3.82 5.76 4.37
CA ALA A 97 -3.42 7.04 4.96
C ALA A 97 -4.60 7.83 5.58
N GLU A 98 -5.81 7.61 5.10
CA GLU A 98 -7.03 8.21 5.60
C GLU A 98 -7.43 7.77 7.02
N ARG A 99 -6.74 6.76 7.59
CA ARG A 99 -7.01 6.25 8.94
C ARG A 99 -6.17 6.92 10.03
N TYR A 100 -5.08 7.64 9.67
CA TYR A 100 -4.18 8.23 10.66
C TYR A 100 -4.71 9.58 11.16
N GLU A 101 -4.79 9.74 12.49
CA GLU A 101 -5.28 10.96 13.12
C GLU A 101 -4.54 12.22 12.66
N VAL A 102 -3.25 12.11 12.42
CA VAL A 102 -2.42 13.24 11.98
C VAL A 102 -2.88 13.79 10.62
N PHE A 103 -3.20 12.92 9.66
CA PHE A 103 -3.70 13.32 8.34
C PHE A 103 -5.19 13.68 8.34
N ILE A 104 -5.96 13.15 9.29
CA ILE A 104 -7.35 13.58 9.52
C ILE A 104 -7.38 15.04 10.00
N ARG A 105 -6.43 15.45 10.85
CA ARG A 105 -6.31 16.82 11.36
C ARG A 105 -5.75 17.78 10.29
N ASP A 106 -4.75 17.34 9.54
CA ASP A 106 -4.08 18.14 8.51
C ASP A 106 -3.71 17.29 7.30
N THR A 107 -4.53 17.39 6.25
CA THR A 107 -4.29 16.67 4.99
C THR A 107 -3.09 17.24 4.20
N GLY A 108 -2.63 18.45 4.50
CA GLY A 108 -1.44 19.03 3.86
C GLY A 108 -0.16 18.25 4.14
N LEU A 109 -0.10 17.56 5.29
CA LEU A 109 1.04 16.70 5.64
C LEU A 109 1.22 15.50 4.69
N LEU A 110 0.19 15.12 3.93
CA LEU A 110 0.32 14.11 2.87
C LEU A 110 1.19 14.61 1.71
N ASP A 111 1.09 15.90 1.38
CA ASP A 111 1.92 16.51 0.34
C ASP A 111 3.39 16.58 0.79
N ASP A 112 3.62 16.89 2.06
CA ASP A 112 4.96 16.82 2.66
C ASP A 112 5.55 15.40 2.57
N CYS A 113 4.76 14.35 2.89
CA CYS A 113 5.19 12.95 2.75
C CYS A 113 5.57 12.62 1.30
N ARG A 114 4.75 13.05 0.33
CA ARG A 114 5.01 12.85 -1.11
C ARG A 114 6.27 13.59 -1.56
N SER A 115 6.48 14.80 -1.08
CA SER A 115 7.69 15.60 -1.38
C SER A 115 8.96 14.93 -0.86
N MET A 116 8.85 14.08 0.17
CA MET A 116 9.94 13.22 0.66
C MET A 116 10.08 11.90 -0.11
N GLY A 117 9.28 11.66 -1.16
CA GLY A 117 9.34 10.46 -1.98
C GLY A 117 8.42 9.32 -1.54
N ALA A 118 7.53 9.52 -0.57
CA ALA A 118 6.54 8.52 -0.22
C ALA A 118 5.35 8.52 -1.19
N MET A 119 4.73 7.36 -1.40
CA MET A 119 3.43 7.24 -2.06
C MET A 119 2.31 7.15 -1.02
N ILE A 120 1.16 7.70 -1.35
CA ILE A 120 -0.02 7.71 -0.48
C ILE A 120 -1.06 6.73 -1.01
N GLN A 121 -1.34 5.69 -0.23
CA GLN A 121 -2.41 4.73 -0.52
C GLN A 121 -3.62 5.03 0.36
N ILE A 122 -4.81 4.98 -0.24
CA ILE A 122 -6.11 5.05 0.44
C ILE A 122 -6.97 3.83 0.08
N ASN A 123 -7.91 3.46 0.95
CA ASN A 123 -8.73 2.28 0.75
C ASN A 123 -9.95 2.54 -0.14
N ALA A 124 -10.28 1.57 -0.99
CA ALA A 124 -11.45 1.58 -1.85
C ALA A 124 -12.75 1.75 -1.07
N ASP A 125 -12.91 1.03 0.05
CA ASP A 125 -14.08 1.08 0.93
C ASP A 125 -14.26 2.46 1.57
N SER A 126 -13.16 3.11 1.95
CA SER A 126 -13.15 4.49 2.43
C SER A 126 -13.63 5.47 1.35
N VAL A 127 -13.14 5.31 0.13
CA VAL A 127 -13.49 6.16 -1.03
C VAL A 127 -14.99 6.11 -1.33
N ILE A 128 -15.60 4.93 -1.34
CA ILE A 128 -17.04 4.77 -1.62
C ILE A 128 -17.91 5.00 -0.38
N GLY A 129 -17.31 5.03 0.84
CA GLY A 129 -17.99 5.36 2.10
C GLY A 129 -18.54 4.19 2.88
N LYS A 130 -18.05 2.97 2.63
CA LYS A 130 -18.39 1.78 3.42
C LYS A 130 -17.80 1.85 4.84
N GLU A 131 -16.71 2.57 5.03
CA GLU A 131 -16.10 2.86 6.33
C GLU A 131 -16.68 4.12 7.01
N GLY A 132 -17.81 4.62 6.55
CA GLY A 132 -18.56 5.73 7.16
C GLY A 132 -18.36 7.08 6.44
N LEU A 133 -19.26 8.01 6.76
CA LEU A 133 -19.33 9.31 6.09
C LEU A 133 -18.12 10.21 6.39
N ARG A 134 -17.56 10.09 7.58
CA ARG A 134 -16.39 10.87 8.02
C ARG A 134 -15.16 10.53 7.17
N THR A 135 -14.86 9.24 7.06
CA THR A 135 -13.75 8.70 6.26
C THR A 135 -13.96 9.04 4.78
N LYS A 136 -15.17 8.85 4.26
CA LYS A 136 -15.54 9.28 2.89
C LYS A 136 -15.28 10.76 2.65
N SER A 137 -15.62 11.62 3.61
CA SER A 137 -15.41 13.07 3.48
C SER A 137 -13.91 13.39 3.41
N LEU A 138 -13.09 12.69 4.19
CA LEU A 138 -11.63 12.83 4.14
C LEU A 138 -11.07 12.35 2.80
N CYS A 139 -11.46 11.15 2.33
CA CYS A 139 -11.05 10.66 1.01
C CYS A 139 -11.43 11.65 -0.12
N LYS A 140 -12.60 12.30 -0.02
CA LYS A 140 -12.97 13.35 -0.98
C LYS A 140 -12.01 14.55 -0.95
N LYS A 141 -11.54 14.98 0.23
CA LYS A 141 -10.54 16.06 0.34
C LYS A 141 -9.22 15.64 -0.27
N ILE A 142 -8.73 14.44 0.08
CA ILE A 142 -7.48 13.86 -0.44
C ILE A 142 -7.54 13.76 -1.97
N LEU A 143 -8.61 13.18 -2.53
CA LEU A 143 -8.79 13.04 -3.98
C LEU A 143 -8.95 14.40 -4.69
N LYS A 144 -9.65 15.37 -4.08
CA LYS A 144 -9.81 16.71 -4.67
C LYS A 144 -8.49 17.46 -4.74
N ALA A 145 -7.64 17.31 -3.72
CA ALA A 145 -6.32 17.94 -3.63
C ALA A 145 -5.23 17.16 -4.39
N ASP A 146 -5.57 16.03 -5.04
CA ASP A 146 -4.63 15.15 -5.74
C ASP A 146 -3.51 14.56 -4.87
N LEU A 147 -3.82 14.25 -3.63
CA LEU A 147 -2.86 13.77 -2.63
C LEU A 147 -2.76 12.25 -2.54
N ALA A 148 -3.61 11.49 -3.23
CA ALA A 148 -3.52 10.03 -3.31
C ALA A 148 -2.72 9.59 -4.54
N ASP A 149 -1.92 8.56 -4.37
CA ASP A 149 -1.15 7.91 -5.44
C ASP A 149 -1.73 6.55 -5.82
N ILE A 150 -2.26 5.80 -4.86
CA ILE A 150 -2.78 4.43 -5.03
C ILE A 150 -4.13 4.29 -4.33
N VAL A 151 -5.06 3.55 -4.94
CA VAL A 151 -6.23 3.02 -4.26
C VAL A 151 -6.10 1.50 -4.18
N ALA A 152 -6.19 0.94 -2.97
CA ALA A 152 -6.11 -0.49 -2.73
C ALA A 152 -7.39 -1.04 -2.07
N SER A 153 -7.60 -2.35 -2.13
CA SER A 153 -8.79 -2.98 -1.56
C SER A 153 -8.73 -3.13 -0.05
N ASP A 154 -7.56 -3.37 0.50
CA ASP A 154 -7.38 -3.81 1.90
C ASP A 154 -8.33 -4.97 2.25
N SER A 155 -8.51 -5.90 1.29
CA SER A 155 -9.44 -7.02 1.40
C SER A 155 -8.85 -8.12 2.27
N HIS A 156 -9.65 -8.65 3.21
CA HIS A 156 -9.21 -9.72 4.12
C HIS A 156 -10.05 -10.99 4.00
N ASN A 157 -11.23 -10.92 3.39
CA ASN A 157 -12.12 -12.06 3.22
C ASN A 157 -13.15 -11.78 2.12
N MET A 158 -13.98 -12.78 1.81
CA MET A 158 -15.03 -12.69 0.78
C MET A 158 -16.39 -12.23 1.32
N LYS A 159 -16.48 -11.84 2.60
CA LYS A 159 -17.74 -11.45 3.26
C LYS A 159 -17.73 -9.97 3.62
N ASP A 160 -17.27 -9.64 4.81
CA ASP A 160 -17.37 -8.30 5.41
C ASP A 160 -16.29 -7.34 4.92
N ARG A 161 -15.10 -7.87 4.60
CA ARG A 161 -13.95 -7.12 4.06
C ARG A 161 -13.56 -7.62 2.67
N ARG A 162 -14.54 -7.76 1.79
CA ARG A 162 -14.32 -8.13 0.39
C ARG A 162 -13.83 -6.96 -0.43
N SER A 163 -13.27 -7.23 -1.59
CA SER A 163 -12.82 -6.20 -2.51
C SER A 163 -14.00 -5.45 -3.17
N HIS A 164 -13.95 -4.11 -3.13
CA HIS A 164 -14.87 -3.22 -3.84
C HIS A 164 -14.11 -2.30 -4.82
N MET A 165 -13.01 -2.80 -5.38
CA MET A 165 -12.15 -2.03 -6.30
C MET A 165 -12.91 -1.52 -7.51
N LYS A 166 -13.79 -2.34 -8.11
CA LYS A 166 -14.59 -1.95 -9.28
C LYS A 166 -15.52 -0.77 -8.98
N GLU A 167 -16.21 -0.83 -7.85
CA GLU A 167 -17.12 0.24 -7.41
C GLU A 167 -16.35 1.54 -7.13
N ALA A 168 -15.17 1.41 -6.49
CA ALA A 168 -14.31 2.57 -6.22
C ALA A 168 -13.73 3.17 -7.51
N TYR A 169 -13.29 2.35 -8.46
CA TYR A 169 -12.85 2.80 -9.78
C TYR A 169 -13.95 3.60 -10.48
N MET A 170 -15.16 3.04 -10.58
CA MET A 170 -16.30 3.71 -11.22
C MET A 170 -16.67 5.03 -10.51
N TYR A 171 -16.59 5.07 -9.19
CA TYR A 171 -16.84 6.30 -8.43
C TYR A 171 -15.79 7.37 -8.74
N VAL A 172 -14.50 7.01 -8.77
CA VAL A 172 -13.40 7.94 -9.05
C VAL A 172 -13.48 8.42 -10.50
N SER A 173 -13.66 7.51 -11.47
CA SER A 173 -13.81 7.81 -12.89
C SER A 173 -14.95 8.81 -13.12
N LYS A 174 -16.16 8.53 -12.60
CA LYS A 174 -17.32 9.40 -12.73
C LYS A 174 -17.11 10.78 -12.10
N LYS A 175 -16.36 10.88 -10.98
CA LYS A 175 -16.27 12.11 -10.20
C LYS A 175 -15.02 12.94 -10.49
N TYR A 176 -13.93 12.30 -10.85
CA TYR A 176 -12.61 12.94 -11.02
C TYR A 176 -12.00 12.69 -12.40
N GLY A 177 -12.69 11.93 -13.27
CA GLY A 177 -12.29 11.60 -14.63
C GLY A 177 -11.52 10.28 -14.76
N ASP A 178 -11.59 9.68 -15.97
CA ASP A 178 -11.01 8.37 -16.27
C ASP A 178 -9.50 8.35 -16.13
N ASN A 179 -8.80 9.41 -16.55
CA ASN A 179 -7.35 9.52 -16.41
C ASN A 179 -6.91 9.45 -14.93
N ARG A 180 -7.69 10.05 -14.04
CA ARG A 180 -7.43 9.98 -12.60
C ARG A 180 -7.65 8.57 -12.07
N ALA A 181 -8.76 7.92 -12.44
CA ALA A 181 -9.05 6.55 -12.05
C ALA A 181 -7.94 5.62 -12.56
N LYS A 182 -7.61 5.68 -13.85
CA LYS A 182 -6.51 4.86 -14.42
C LYS A 182 -5.19 5.06 -13.69
N ARG A 183 -4.83 6.31 -13.34
CA ARG A 183 -3.59 6.59 -12.61
C ARG A 183 -3.55 5.92 -11.24
N LEU A 184 -4.63 6.02 -10.45
CA LEU A 184 -4.70 5.54 -9.07
C LEU A 184 -4.84 4.02 -8.95
N PHE A 185 -5.48 3.37 -9.93
CA PHE A 185 -5.82 1.95 -9.86
C PHE A 185 -4.97 1.06 -10.76
N GLU A 186 -4.29 1.64 -11.76
CA GLU A 186 -3.53 0.88 -12.76
C GLU A 186 -2.10 1.43 -12.91
N THR A 187 -1.93 2.67 -13.38
CA THR A 187 -0.61 3.20 -13.76
C THR A 187 0.37 3.29 -12.58
N ASN A 188 -0.06 3.86 -11.45
CA ASN A 188 0.83 3.97 -10.29
C ASN A 188 1.09 2.63 -9.60
N PRO A 189 0.09 1.74 -9.38
CA PRO A 189 0.37 0.37 -8.96
C PRO A 189 1.28 -0.40 -9.93
N GLY A 190 1.14 -0.19 -11.23
CA GLY A 190 1.99 -0.81 -12.27
C GLY A 190 3.48 -0.51 -12.10
N LYS A 191 3.84 0.70 -11.66
CA LYS A 191 5.24 1.08 -11.42
C LYS A 191 5.94 0.19 -10.39
N ILE A 192 5.21 -0.37 -9.43
CA ILE A 192 5.75 -1.31 -8.45
C ILE A 192 6.23 -2.60 -9.14
N LEU A 193 5.55 -2.99 -10.21
CA LEU A 193 5.82 -4.20 -10.97
C LEU A 193 6.91 -3.99 -12.05
N ASP A 194 7.01 -2.78 -12.61
CA ASP A 194 7.97 -2.47 -13.68
C ASP A 194 9.43 -2.58 -13.18
N VAL A 195 9.68 -2.19 -11.93
CA VAL A 195 11.01 -2.33 -11.29
C VAL A 195 11.44 -3.80 -11.17
N CYS A 196 10.49 -4.73 -10.99
CA CYS A 196 10.81 -6.17 -10.92
C CYS A 196 11.29 -6.74 -12.24
N GLN A 197 10.78 -6.22 -13.37
CA GLN A 197 11.15 -6.72 -14.70
C GLN A 197 12.55 -6.28 -15.14
N GLU A 198 13.06 -5.16 -14.60
CA GLU A 198 14.41 -4.67 -14.89
C GLU A 198 15.48 -5.44 -14.11
N THR A 199 15.18 -5.94 -12.91
CA THR A 199 16.13 -6.72 -12.10
C THR A 199 16.31 -8.16 -12.59
N ASP A 200 15.30 -8.76 -13.24
CA ASP A 200 15.37 -10.13 -13.77
C ASP A 200 16.21 -10.22 -15.06
N VAL A 201 16.62 -9.10 -15.66
CA VAL A 201 17.41 -9.04 -16.90
C VAL A 201 18.92 -8.94 -16.62
N GLU A 202 19.36 -8.60 -15.42
CA GLU A 202 20.78 -8.48 -15.07
C GLU A 202 21.42 -9.77 -14.54
N ASP A 203 20.64 -10.83 -14.25
CA ASP A 203 21.13 -12.12 -13.74
C ASP A 203 21.12 -13.28 -14.80
N CYS A 204 21.20 -12.97 -16.09
CA CYS A 204 21.39 -13.96 -17.17
C CYS A 204 22.75 -13.88 -17.84
#